data_596a5f05fcac80ef369714b5937e2081
#
_entry.id   596a5f05fcac80ef369714b5937e2081
#
_cell.length_a   1.000
_cell.length_b   1.000
_cell.length_c   1.000
_cell.angle_alpha   90.00
_cell.angle_beta   90.00
_cell.angle_gamma   90.00
#
_symmetry.space_group_name_H-M   'P 1'
#
loop_
_entity.id
_entity.type
_entity.pdbx_description
1 polymer ?
#
loop_
_entity_poly.entity_id
_entity_poly.type
_entity_poly.pdbx_seq_one_letter_code
_entity_poly.pdbx_strand_id
1 'polypeptide(L)'
;DNISTDGIETTCCSKILSGYTPIYDAFVWDKLKKDGAVLLGKTNMDEFAMGSSCENSCYGGANNPHNKNHVAGGSSGGGASAVGANIAVYALGSDTGGSIRQPASFCGIVGLKPTYGAVSRFGLIAYASSLDQIGPITTSVEDAAIVFDHISGKDDMDSTSKGASDTTADKLTGDVKGLKIGIAKEYFEGINPDVKENIEKAIETYKSLGAQIVEFELPILKYALPVYYILACAEASSNLGRYDGIRYGYRTESYNGIHDMICKTRSQGFG
;
A
#
# COMPACT_ATOMS: atom_id res chain seq x y z
N ASP A 1 -2.55 -6.12 -6.46
CA ASP A 1 -2.08 -6.93 -7.62
C ASP A 1 -0.58 -6.76 -7.90
N ASN A 2 0.19 -6.26 -6.92
CA ASN A 2 1.65 -6.13 -6.99
C ASN A 2 2.41 -7.07 -6.04
N ILE A 3 1.73 -7.96 -5.33
CA ILE A 3 2.32 -8.97 -4.45
C ILE A 3 2.36 -10.28 -5.21
N SER A 4 3.55 -10.81 -5.49
CA SER A 4 3.75 -12.03 -6.27
C SER A 4 3.10 -13.24 -5.59
N THR A 5 2.40 -14.03 -6.39
CA THR A 5 1.68 -15.23 -5.94
C THR A 5 1.94 -16.32 -6.95
N ASP A 6 2.59 -17.41 -6.53
CA ASP A 6 2.99 -18.51 -7.41
C ASP A 6 1.79 -19.08 -8.18
N GLY A 7 1.96 -19.20 -9.49
CA GLY A 7 0.93 -19.74 -10.40
C GLY A 7 -0.27 -18.83 -10.65
N ILE A 8 -0.31 -17.59 -10.10
CA ILE A 8 -1.43 -16.66 -10.27
C ILE A 8 -0.93 -15.37 -10.94
N GLU A 9 -1.61 -14.96 -12.03
CA GLU A 9 -1.26 -13.76 -12.77
C GLU A 9 -1.14 -12.54 -11.85
N THR A 10 -0.07 -11.77 -12.02
CA THR A 10 0.25 -10.59 -11.21
C THR A 10 0.68 -9.46 -12.15
N THR A 11 -0.23 -8.52 -12.41
CA THR A 11 -0.07 -7.51 -13.45
C THR A 11 0.28 -6.11 -12.96
N CYS A 12 0.21 -5.84 -11.66
CA CYS A 12 0.25 -4.47 -11.14
C CYS A 12 -0.79 -3.56 -11.78
N CYS A 13 -1.89 -4.13 -12.26
CA CYS A 13 -2.94 -3.44 -13.01
C CYS A 13 -2.43 -2.67 -14.24
N SER A 14 -1.40 -3.19 -14.89
CA SER A 14 -0.74 -2.68 -16.09
C SER A 14 -0.76 -3.72 -17.22
N LYS A 15 -0.99 -3.27 -18.44
CA LYS A 15 -0.88 -4.13 -19.63
C LYS A 15 0.53 -4.65 -19.85
N ILE A 16 1.56 -3.95 -19.40
CA ILE A 16 2.96 -4.36 -19.59
C ILE A 16 3.28 -5.70 -18.91
N LEU A 17 2.54 -6.05 -17.84
CA LEU A 17 2.65 -7.33 -17.14
C LEU A 17 1.51 -8.30 -17.44
N SER A 18 0.67 -8.01 -18.44
CA SER A 18 -0.39 -8.95 -18.86
C SER A 18 0.23 -10.31 -19.24
N GLY A 19 -0.35 -11.38 -18.68
CA GLY A 19 0.14 -12.76 -18.84
C GLY A 19 1.34 -13.13 -17.95
N TYR A 20 1.85 -12.20 -17.11
CA TYR A 20 2.92 -12.55 -16.19
C TYR A 20 2.41 -13.34 -15.00
N THR A 21 2.88 -14.55 -14.85
CA THR A 21 2.61 -15.44 -13.73
C THR A 21 3.91 -15.67 -12.95
N PRO A 22 3.99 -15.23 -11.68
CA PRO A 22 5.16 -15.50 -10.83
C PRO A 22 5.37 -16.99 -10.61
N ILE A 23 6.63 -17.40 -10.46
CA ILE A 23 7.05 -18.77 -10.15
C ILE A 23 7.45 -18.93 -8.69
N TYR A 24 7.09 -17.98 -7.84
CA TYR A 24 7.38 -17.95 -6.41
C TYR A 24 6.34 -17.08 -5.69
N ASP A 25 6.12 -17.41 -4.43
CA ASP A 25 5.30 -16.61 -3.52
C ASP A 25 6.10 -15.46 -2.91
N ALA A 26 5.47 -14.30 -2.74
CA ALA A 26 5.99 -13.25 -1.88
C ALA A 26 6.08 -13.74 -0.43
N PHE A 27 7.04 -13.24 0.33
CA PHE A 27 7.23 -13.60 1.75
C PHE A 27 5.93 -13.53 2.55
N VAL A 28 5.18 -12.46 2.40
CA VAL A 28 3.92 -12.26 3.13
C VAL A 28 2.86 -13.30 2.77
N TRP A 29 2.79 -13.72 1.50
CA TRP A 29 1.83 -14.72 1.08
C TRP A 29 2.27 -16.13 1.49
N ASP A 30 3.56 -16.44 1.36
CA ASP A 30 4.12 -17.73 1.84
C ASP A 30 3.83 -17.95 3.33
N LYS A 31 3.96 -16.91 4.17
CA LYS A 31 3.61 -16.97 5.59
C LYS A 31 2.12 -17.21 5.79
N LEU A 32 1.27 -16.39 5.20
CA LEU A 32 -0.19 -16.52 5.35
C LEU A 32 -0.70 -17.87 4.85
N LYS A 33 -0.16 -18.37 3.74
CA LYS A 33 -0.48 -19.68 3.17
C LYS A 33 -0.13 -20.82 4.14
N LYS A 34 1.04 -20.73 4.81
CA LYS A 34 1.44 -21.69 5.86
C LYS A 34 0.54 -21.63 7.07
N ASP A 35 0.01 -20.47 7.40
CA ASP A 35 -0.95 -20.28 8.50
C ASP A 35 -2.40 -20.66 8.11
N GLY A 36 -2.61 -21.15 6.89
CA GLY A 36 -3.91 -21.64 6.42
C GLY A 36 -4.84 -20.58 5.83
N ALA A 37 -4.33 -19.40 5.50
CA ALA A 37 -5.12 -18.36 4.84
C ALA A 37 -5.59 -18.79 3.45
N VAL A 38 -6.81 -18.41 3.08
CA VAL A 38 -7.40 -18.68 1.77
C VAL A 38 -7.33 -17.42 0.91
N LEU A 39 -6.65 -17.52 -0.24
CA LEU A 39 -6.61 -16.43 -1.22
C LEU A 39 -7.91 -16.37 -2.00
N LEU A 40 -8.66 -15.28 -1.86
CA LEU A 40 -9.88 -15.04 -2.63
C LEU A 40 -9.61 -14.51 -4.03
N GLY A 41 -8.49 -13.79 -4.22
CA GLY A 41 -8.10 -13.23 -5.50
C GLY A 41 -7.12 -12.07 -5.38
N LYS A 42 -6.83 -11.45 -6.51
CA LYS A 42 -6.01 -10.23 -6.62
C LYS A 42 -6.94 -9.02 -6.73
N THR A 43 -6.58 -7.94 -6.07
CA THR A 43 -7.41 -6.73 -6.04
C THR A 43 -6.88 -5.67 -6.99
N ASN A 44 -7.78 -4.84 -7.50
CA ASN A 44 -7.43 -3.70 -8.35
C ASN A 44 -6.58 -2.66 -7.59
N MET A 45 -5.77 -1.92 -8.32
CA MET A 45 -4.92 -0.86 -7.77
C MET A 45 -4.56 0.15 -8.85
N ASP A 46 -4.04 1.31 -8.47
CA ASP A 46 -3.38 2.18 -9.45
C ASP A 46 -2.17 1.47 -10.05
N GLU A 47 -1.94 1.67 -11.35
CA GLU A 47 -0.88 1.02 -12.11
C GLU A 47 0.48 1.16 -11.42
N PHE A 48 1.15 0.03 -11.13
CA PHE A 48 2.44 -0.06 -10.41
C PHE A 48 2.47 0.70 -9.07
N ALA A 49 1.35 0.80 -8.38
CA ALA A 49 1.20 1.56 -7.13
C ALA A 49 1.43 3.08 -7.29
N MET A 50 1.35 3.61 -8.52
CA MET A 50 1.56 5.02 -8.85
C MET A 50 0.22 5.76 -9.01
N GLY A 51 -0.42 6.08 -7.91
CA GLY A 51 -1.67 6.82 -7.90
C GLY A 51 -2.24 6.97 -6.50
N SER A 52 -3.38 7.64 -6.41
CA SER A 52 -4.06 7.93 -5.14
C SER A 52 -5.59 7.81 -5.22
N SER A 53 -6.12 7.36 -6.36
CA SER A 53 -7.57 7.26 -6.59
C SER A 53 -8.04 5.87 -7.01
N CYS A 54 -7.11 5.01 -7.44
CA CYS A 54 -7.37 3.73 -8.09
C CYS A 54 -8.17 3.87 -9.41
N GLU A 55 -7.93 4.96 -10.14
CA GLU A 55 -8.48 5.21 -11.47
C GLU A 55 -7.49 4.82 -12.58
N ASN A 56 -6.19 4.84 -12.27
CA ASN A 56 -5.11 4.52 -13.20
C ASN A 56 -4.85 3.00 -13.25
N SER A 57 -5.80 2.26 -13.78
CA SER A 57 -5.71 0.80 -13.91
C SER A 57 -6.14 0.37 -15.30
N CYS A 58 -5.46 -0.61 -15.89
CA CYS A 58 -5.88 -1.18 -17.17
C CYS A 58 -7.22 -1.93 -17.08
N TYR A 59 -7.71 -2.21 -15.87
CA TYR A 59 -8.99 -2.85 -15.59
C TYR A 59 -10.12 -1.86 -15.26
N GLY A 60 -9.85 -0.54 -15.31
CA GLY A 60 -10.78 0.50 -14.87
C GLY A 60 -10.66 0.81 -13.37
N GLY A 61 -11.44 1.77 -12.90
CA GLY A 61 -11.36 2.26 -11.53
C GLY A 61 -12.00 1.35 -10.48
N ALA A 62 -11.59 1.48 -9.23
CA ALA A 62 -12.28 0.88 -8.08
C ALA A 62 -13.20 1.91 -7.41
N ASN A 63 -14.45 1.50 -7.17
CA ASN A 63 -15.45 2.36 -6.55
C ASN A 63 -15.35 2.34 -5.02
N ASN A 64 -15.69 3.46 -4.39
CA ASN A 64 -15.87 3.51 -2.94
C ASN A 64 -17.10 2.69 -2.52
N PRO A 65 -16.99 1.80 -1.51
CA PRO A 65 -18.09 0.93 -1.12
C PRO A 65 -19.29 1.68 -0.51
N HIS A 66 -19.07 2.87 0.06
CA HIS A 66 -20.13 3.67 0.66
C HIS A 66 -20.83 4.59 -0.33
N ASN A 67 -20.13 5.00 -1.40
CA ASN A 67 -20.71 5.85 -2.44
C ASN A 67 -19.99 5.61 -3.78
N LYS A 68 -20.69 4.99 -4.72
CA LYS A 68 -20.15 4.63 -6.05
C LYS A 68 -19.73 5.84 -6.92
N ASN A 69 -20.14 7.06 -6.53
CA ASN A 69 -19.73 8.29 -7.23
C ASN A 69 -18.40 8.86 -6.68
N HIS A 70 -17.79 8.22 -5.72
CA HIS A 70 -16.51 8.57 -5.14
C HIS A 70 -15.47 7.48 -5.41
N VAL A 71 -14.21 7.88 -5.46
CA VAL A 71 -13.09 6.97 -5.60
C VAL A 71 -12.85 6.17 -4.32
N ALA A 72 -12.33 4.98 -4.45
CA ALA A 72 -11.92 4.16 -3.30
C ALA A 72 -10.66 4.71 -2.61
N GLY A 73 -9.96 5.64 -3.27
CA GLY A 73 -8.60 6.00 -2.91
C GLY A 73 -7.60 5.01 -3.50
N GLY A 74 -6.30 5.26 -3.31
CA GLY A 74 -5.24 4.45 -3.91
C GLY A 74 -3.86 4.66 -3.27
N SER A 75 -2.92 3.85 -3.70
CA SER A 75 -3.01 2.89 -4.83
C SER A 75 -3.69 1.57 -4.47
N SER A 76 -3.84 1.18 -3.20
CA SER A 76 -4.46 -0.10 -2.79
C SER A 76 -6.01 0.00 -2.70
N GLY A 77 -6.64 0.72 -3.64
CA GLY A 77 -8.07 1.03 -3.60
C GLY A 77 -8.98 -0.19 -3.73
N GLY A 78 -8.64 -1.17 -4.56
CA GLY A 78 -9.41 -2.41 -4.70
C GLY A 78 -9.42 -3.25 -3.43
N GLY A 79 -8.29 -3.34 -2.72
CA GLY A 79 -8.20 -3.99 -1.41
C GLY A 79 -9.06 -3.29 -0.37
N ALA A 80 -8.98 -1.96 -0.29
CA ALA A 80 -9.79 -1.17 0.63
C ALA A 80 -11.28 -1.26 0.31
N SER A 81 -11.65 -1.21 -0.97
CA SER A 81 -13.04 -1.36 -1.39
C SER A 81 -13.60 -2.74 -1.05
N ALA A 82 -12.83 -3.82 -1.27
CA ALA A 82 -13.26 -5.18 -0.99
C ALA A 82 -13.50 -5.42 0.51
N VAL A 83 -12.61 -4.91 1.37
CA VAL A 83 -12.77 -5.00 2.83
C VAL A 83 -13.91 -4.11 3.30
N GLY A 84 -14.00 -2.87 2.86
CA GLY A 84 -15.08 -1.94 3.24
C GLY A 84 -16.47 -2.40 2.77
N ALA A 85 -16.54 -3.21 1.69
CA ALA A 85 -17.77 -3.83 1.20
C ALA A 85 -18.07 -5.20 1.85
N ASN A 86 -17.25 -5.65 2.81
CA ASN A 86 -17.33 -6.98 3.43
C ASN A 86 -17.23 -8.16 2.42
N ILE A 87 -16.54 -7.98 1.31
CA ILE A 87 -16.23 -9.05 0.34
C ILE A 87 -15.05 -9.89 0.83
N ALA A 88 -14.08 -9.25 1.45
CA ALA A 88 -12.92 -9.89 2.05
C ALA A 88 -12.81 -9.54 3.54
N VAL A 89 -12.31 -10.47 4.35
CA VAL A 89 -12.07 -10.25 5.79
C VAL A 89 -10.94 -9.26 5.99
N TYR A 90 -9.87 -9.41 5.19
CA TYR A 90 -8.74 -8.48 5.14
C TYR A 90 -8.14 -8.47 3.74
N ALA A 91 -7.34 -7.46 3.46
CA ALA A 91 -6.51 -7.39 2.27
C ALA A 91 -5.07 -6.99 2.64
N LEU A 92 -4.12 -7.36 1.80
CA LEU A 92 -2.78 -6.78 1.83
C LEU A 92 -2.70 -5.66 0.79
N GLY A 93 -2.04 -4.59 1.16
CA GLY A 93 -1.71 -3.49 0.27
C GLY A 93 -0.23 -3.15 0.33
N SER A 94 0.20 -2.18 -0.47
CA SER A 94 1.52 -1.55 -0.37
C SER A 94 1.37 -0.04 -0.16
N ASP A 95 2.26 0.54 0.63
CA ASP A 95 2.23 1.95 0.99
C ASP A 95 3.62 2.56 0.77
N THR A 96 3.71 3.49 -0.14
CA THR A 96 4.93 4.24 -0.46
C THR A 96 4.83 5.68 0.05
N GLY A 97 3.67 6.29 -0.13
CA GLY A 97 3.35 7.64 0.29
C GLY A 97 1.95 7.80 0.88
N GLY A 98 1.28 6.68 1.28
CA GLY A 98 -0.08 6.69 1.80
C GLY A 98 -0.99 5.62 1.21
N SER A 99 -0.48 4.76 0.32
CA SER A 99 -1.31 3.89 -0.52
C SER A 99 -2.03 2.72 0.17
N ILE A 100 -1.85 2.52 1.47
CA ILE A 100 -2.71 1.71 2.36
C ILE A 100 -3.62 2.61 3.17
N ARG A 101 -3.03 3.61 3.84
CA ARG A 101 -3.70 4.46 4.85
C ARG A 101 -4.78 5.34 4.22
N GLN A 102 -4.48 5.95 3.08
CA GLN A 102 -5.40 6.86 2.41
C GLN A 102 -6.65 6.13 1.87
N PRO A 103 -6.55 5.03 1.08
CA PRO A 103 -7.74 4.31 0.64
C PRO A 103 -8.50 3.67 1.82
N ALA A 104 -7.83 3.21 2.87
CA ALA A 104 -8.51 2.75 4.09
C ALA A 104 -9.34 3.87 4.73
N SER A 105 -8.79 5.08 4.84
CA SER A 105 -9.52 6.26 5.33
C SER A 105 -10.74 6.58 4.45
N PHE A 106 -10.60 6.55 3.12
CA PHE A 106 -11.70 6.84 2.19
C PHE A 106 -12.80 5.79 2.24
N CYS A 107 -12.45 4.53 2.51
CA CYS A 107 -13.39 3.42 2.64
C CYS A 107 -13.90 3.20 4.08
N GLY A 108 -13.52 4.05 5.04
CA GLY A 108 -14.01 3.99 6.43
C GLY A 108 -13.54 2.75 7.20
N ILE A 109 -12.33 2.27 6.92
CA ILE A 109 -11.71 1.06 7.50
C ILE A 109 -10.30 1.34 8.02
N VAL A 110 -9.64 0.34 8.56
CA VAL A 110 -8.29 0.45 9.13
C VAL A 110 -7.23 0.05 8.11
N GLY A 111 -6.22 0.90 7.94
CA GLY A 111 -5.02 0.61 7.15
C GLY A 111 -3.75 0.82 7.98
N LEU A 112 -2.96 -0.22 8.14
CA LEU A 112 -1.69 -0.16 8.87
C LEU A 112 -0.51 -0.13 7.89
N LYS A 113 0.28 0.95 7.92
CA LYS A 113 1.61 0.96 7.32
C LYS A 113 2.65 0.68 8.41
N PRO A 114 3.24 -0.52 8.44
CA PRO A 114 4.28 -0.85 9.41
C PRO A 114 5.54 0.02 9.24
N THR A 115 6.40 0.00 10.24
CA THR A 115 7.76 0.56 10.13
C THR A 115 8.50 -0.10 8.96
N TYR A 116 9.24 0.69 8.19
CA TYR A 116 10.03 0.19 7.06
C TYR A 116 10.96 -0.96 7.50
N GLY A 117 10.88 -2.07 6.77
CA GLY A 117 11.63 -3.30 7.06
C GLY A 117 11.01 -4.20 8.13
N ALA A 118 9.88 -3.84 8.75
CA ALA A 118 9.18 -4.73 9.68
C ALA A 118 8.52 -5.92 8.96
N VAL A 119 8.11 -5.72 7.72
CA VAL A 119 7.59 -6.74 6.81
C VAL A 119 8.49 -6.81 5.59
N SER A 120 8.92 -8.00 5.19
CA SER A 120 9.74 -8.20 3.99
C SER A 120 9.00 -7.74 2.73
N ARG A 121 9.77 -7.16 1.81
CA ARG A 121 9.31 -6.77 0.47
C ARG A 121 9.66 -7.80 -0.60
N PHE A 122 10.23 -8.96 -0.21
CA PHE A 122 10.49 -10.03 -1.16
C PHE A 122 9.19 -10.46 -1.83
N GLY A 123 9.17 -10.41 -3.16
CA GLY A 123 8.00 -10.69 -3.98
C GLY A 123 7.02 -9.52 -4.16
N LEU A 124 7.29 -8.35 -3.57
CA LEU A 124 6.59 -7.12 -3.92
C LEU A 124 7.20 -6.53 -5.19
N ILE A 125 6.37 -6.26 -6.20
CA ILE A 125 6.79 -5.53 -7.39
C ILE A 125 6.97 -4.06 -7.00
N ALA A 126 8.21 -3.57 -7.14
CA ALA A 126 8.61 -2.29 -6.58
C ALA A 126 8.10 -1.09 -7.37
N TYR A 127 7.57 -0.10 -6.66
CA TYR A 127 7.42 1.28 -7.10
C TYR A 127 8.66 2.10 -6.70
N ALA A 128 8.85 2.36 -5.42
CA ALA A 128 10.01 3.06 -4.87
C ALA A 128 10.62 2.24 -3.73
N SER A 129 11.69 1.52 -4.03
CA SER A 129 12.26 0.49 -3.16
C SER A 129 12.70 1.01 -1.79
N SER A 130 13.06 2.29 -1.68
CA SER A 130 13.45 2.91 -0.40
C SER A 130 12.25 3.34 0.47
N LEU A 131 11.03 3.28 -0.07
CA LEU A 131 9.81 3.77 0.59
C LEU A 131 8.72 2.71 0.71
N ASP A 132 8.63 1.76 -0.23
CA ASP A 132 7.57 0.75 -0.29
C ASP A 132 7.51 -0.10 0.97
N GLN A 133 6.30 -0.32 1.50
CA GLN A 133 6.05 -1.20 2.63
C GLN A 133 4.72 -1.93 2.46
N ILE A 134 4.71 -3.25 2.67
CA ILE A 134 3.48 -4.04 2.72
C ILE A 134 2.83 -3.90 4.09
N GLY A 135 1.50 -3.86 4.11
CA GLY A 135 0.74 -3.87 5.34
C GLY A 135 -0.72 -4.28 5.14
N PRO A 136 -1.43 -4.55 6.25
CA PRO A 136 -2.81 -4.98 6.24
C PRO A 136 -3.82 -3.84 6.08
N ILE A 137 -4.95 -4.19 5.48
CA ILE A 137 -6.19 -3.41 5.37
C ILE A 137 -7.29 -4.26 5.98
N THR A 138 -7.98 -3.77 7.02
CA THR A 138 -8.92 -4.54 7.83
C THR A 138 -10.08 -3.67 8.31
N THR A 139 -11.08 -4.26 8.94
CA THR A 139 -12.22 -3.53 9.53
C THR A 139 -11.95 -3.04 10.96
N SER A 140 -11.00 -3.65 11.68
CA SER A 140 -10.65 -3.30 13.05
C SER A 140 -9.14 -3.15 13.26
N VAL A 141 -8.74 -2.44 14.31
CA VAL A 141 -7.32 -2.32 14.73
C VAL A 141 -6.78 -3.66 15.22
N GLU A 142 -7.63 -4.45 15.87
CA GLU A 142 -7.29 -5.79 16.36
C GLU A 142 -6.94 -6.72 15.19
N ASP A 143 -7.78 -6.77 14.15
CA ASP A 143 -7.49 -7.56 12.94
C ASP A 143 -6.21 -7.06 12.25
N ALA A 144 -5.97 -5.74 12.20
CA ALA A 144 -4.76 -5.20 11.63
C ALA A 144 -3.50 -5.66 12.39
N ALA A 145 -3.57 -5.72 13.71
CA ALA A 145 -2.47 -6.21 14.53
C ALA A 145 -2.25 -7.72 14.33
N ILE A 146 -3.32 -8.52 14.30
CA ILE A 146 -3.25 -9.97 14.06
C ILE A 146 -2.61 -10.24 12.69
N VAL A 147 -3.12 -9.63 11.61
CA VAL A 147 -2.56 -9.83 10.27
C VAL A 147 -1.12 -9.34 10.20
N PHE A 148 -0.78 -8.22 10.85
CA PHE A 148 0.59 -7.72 10.90
C PHE A 148 1.54 -8.72 11.57
N ASP A 149 1.15 -9.30 12.69
CA ASP A 149 1.96 -10.30 13.40
C ASP A 149 2.24 -11.52 12.51
N HIS A 150 1.25 -11.96 11.72
CA HIS A 150 1.41 -13.07 10.78
C HIS A 150 2.29 -12.77 9.58
N ILE A 151 2.27 -11.54 9.04
CA ILE A 151 3.09 -11.16 7.86
C ILE A 151 4.46 -10.58 8.22
N SER A 152 4.69 -10.22 9.48
CA SER A 152 5.97 -9.69 9.96
C SER A 152 7.00 -10.81 10.12
N GLY A 153 8.28 -10.45 10.15
CA GLY A 153 9.36 -11.40 10.36
C GLY A 153 10.61 -11.03 9.57
N LYS A 154 11.74 -11.59 10.00
CA LYS A 154 13.00 -11.40 9.28
C LYS A 154 13.02 -12.30 8.05
N ASP A 155 13.50 -11.76 6.96
CA ASP A 155 13.69 -12.45 5.69
C ASP A 155 15.06 -12.12 5.10
N ASP A 156 15.84 -13.14 4.82
CA ASP A 156 17.19 -12.99 4.26
C ASP A 156 17.15 -12.64 2.75
N MET A 157 15.97 -12.76 2.09
CA MET A 157 15.77 -12.36 0.70
C MET A 157 15.51 -10.85 0.54
N ASP A 158 15.24 -10.14 1.65
CA ASP A 158 15.17 -8.68 1.67
C ASP A 158 16.21 -8.14 2.66
N SER A 159 17.29 -7.57 2.12
CA SER A 159 18.40 -7.02 2.91
C SER A 159 17.99 -5.91 3.88
N THR A 160 16.82 -5.30 3.70
CA THR A 160 16.26 -4.27 4.58
C THR A 160 15.33 -4.83 5.64
N SER A 161 14.98 -6.13 5.56
CA SER A 161 14.10 -6.78 6.52
C SER A 161 14.74 -6.84 7.90
N LYS A 162 14.08 -6.24 8.88
CA LYS A 162 14.44 -6.27 10.29
C LYS A 162 13.59 -7.25 11.08
N GLY A 163 12.40 -7.53 10.55
CA GLY A 163 11.34 -8.24 11.24
C GLY A 163 10.72 -7.41 12.38
N ALA A 164 9.70 -7.98 12.99
CA ALA A 164 9.16 -7.53 14.27
C ALA A 164 9.45 -8.62 15.30
N SER A 165 9.81 -8.23 16.52
CA SER A 165 10.26 -9.16 17.57
C SER A 165 9.13 -9.62 18.49
N ASP A 166 7.96 -8.96 18.45
CA ASP A 166 6.90 -9.13 19.44
C ASP A 166 5.52 -9.25 18.79
N THR A 167 4.61 -9.95 19.47
CA THR A 167 3.19 -9.95 19.11
C THR A 167 2.57 -8.59 19.40
N THR A 168 2.02 -7.95 18.35
CA THR A 168 1.41 -6.62 18.45
C THR A 168 0.00 -6.73 19.01
N ALA A 169 -0.74 -7.77 18.61
CA ALA A 169 -2.11 -8.00 19.05
C ALA A 169 -2.22 -8.11 20.57
N ASP A 170 -1.29 -8.80 21.22
CA ASP A 170 -1.26 -8.97 22.68
C ASP A 170 -1.02 -7.65 23.45
N LYS A 171 -0.52 -6.61 22.75
CA LYS A 171 -0.22 -5.30 23.35
C LYS A 171 -1.37 -4.31 23.25
N LEU A 172 -2.48 -4.67 22.64
CA LEU A 172 -3.65 -3.81 22.51
C LEU A 172 -4.44 -3.79 23.81
N THR A 173 -4.03 -2.94 24.74
CA THR A 173 -4.66 -2.81 26.08
C THR A 173 -5.82 -1.84 26.12
N GLY A 174 -5.91 -0.92 25.14
CA GLY A 174 -6.84 0.21 25.16
C GLY A 174 -6.50 1.30 26.18
N ASP A 175 -5.46 1.11 27.02
CA ASP A 175 -5.01 2.10 27.98
C ASP A 175 -4.11 3.14 27.32
N VAL A 176 -4.56 4.39 27.30
CA VAL A 176 -3.80 5.53 26.75
C VAL A 176 -3.39 6.54 27.82
N LYS A 177 -3.58 6.21 29.10
CA LYS A 177 -3.25 7.10 30.21
C LYS A 177 -1.76 7.39 30.26
N GLY A 178 -1.43 8.67 30.19
CA GLY A 178 -0.03 9.15 30.18
C GLY A 178 0.67 9.05 28.84
N LEU A 179 0.03 8.50 27.80
CA LEU A 179 0.56 8.51 26.42
C LEU A 179 0.72 9.96 25.96
N LYS A 180 1.91 10.29 25.41
CA LYS A 180 2.16 11.60 24.80
C LYS A 180 1.83 11.55 23.31
N ILE A 181 0.89 12.39 22.88
CA ILE A 181 0.49 12.54 21.48
C ILE A 181 0.94 13.91 21.00
N GLY A 182 1.89 13.92 20.05
CA GLY A 182 2.39 15.14 19.43
C GLY A 182 1.49 15.59 18.28
N ILE A 183 1.20 16.90 18.21
CA ILE A 183 0.41 17.50 17.15
C ILE A 183 1.19 18.66 16.56
N ALA A 184 1.55 18.55 15.29
CA ALA A 184 2.16 19.64 14.55
C ALA A 184 1.09 20.54 13.94
N LYS A 185 1.26 21.85 14.06
CA LYS A 185 0.33 22.84 13.48
C LYS A 185 0.18 22.66 11.97
N GLU A 186 1.28 22.32 11.29
CA GLU A 186 1.34 22.12 9.85
C GLU A 186 0.45 20.97 9.37
N TYR A 187 0.07 20.02 10.23
CA TYR A 187 -0.85 18.94 9.86
C TYR A 187 -2.27 19.42 9.53
N PHE A 188 -2.64 20.61 9.99
CA PHE A 188 -3.95 21.19 9.76
C PHE A 188 -3.99 22.22 8.63
N GLU A 189 -2.86 22.50 7.98
CA GLU A 189 -2.79 23.43 6.87
C GLU A 189 -3.45 22.84 5.62
N GLY A 190 -4.46 23.52 5.09
CA GLY A 190 -5.12 23.16 3.83
C GLY A 190 -6.03 21.93 3.88
N ILE A 191 -6.28 21.33 5.05
CA ILE A 191 -7.20 20.19 5.15
C ILE A 191 -8.68 20.65 5.14
N ASN A 192 -9.57 19.75 4.69
CA ASN A 192 -11.00 19.99 4.70
C ASN A 192 -11.50 20.24 6.14
N PRO A 193 -12.39 21.23 6.37
CA PRO A 193 -12.91 21.54 7.70
C PRO A 193 -13.56 20.34 8.41
N ASP A 194 -14.32 19.51 7.71
CA ASP A 194 -14.97 18.33 8.28
C ASP A 194 -13.94 17.29 8.77
N VAL A 195 -12.83 17.11 8.02
CA VAL A 195 -11.73 16.25 8.43
C VAL A 195 -11.04 16.81 9.68
N LYS A 196 -10.81 18.12 9.70
CA LYS A 196 -10.22 18.82 10.86
C LYS A 196 -11.08 18.61 12.11
N GLU A 197 -12.37 18.84 12.02
CA GLU A 197 -13.31 18.66 13.14
C GLU A 197 -13.26 17.23 13.69
N ASN A 198 -13.22 16.21 12.81
CA ASN A 198 -13.15 14.83 13.25
C ASN A 198 -11.83 14.49 13.95
N ILE A 199 -10.70 15.03 13.48
CA ILE A 199 -9.40 14.88 14.14
C ILE A 199 -9.42 15.58 15.51
N GLU A 200 -9.98 16.78 15.61
CA GLU A 200 -10.12 17.52 16.88
C GLU A 200 -10.96 16.73 17.89
N LYS A 201 -12.07 16.12 17.45
CA LYS A 201 -12.89 15.23 18.31
C LYS A 201 -12.08 14.02 18.81
N ALA A 202 -11.27 13.42 17.96
CA ALA A 202 -10.40 12.32 18.36
C ALA A 202 -9.37 12.78 19.41
N ILE A 203 -8.76 13.95 19.23
CA ILE A 203 -7.81 14.53 20.17
C ILE A 203 -8.48 14.76 21.56
N GLU A 204 -9.67 15.32 21.59
CA GLU A 204 -10.41 15.51 22.84
C GLU A 204 -10.78 14.18 23.51
N THR A 205 -11.08 13.15 22.71
CA THR A 205 -11.31 11.79 23.23
C THR A 205 -10.06 11.26 23.92
N TYR A 206 -8.88 11.36 23.28
CA TYR A 206 -7.62 10.95 23.90
C TYR A 206 -7.29 11.72 25.18
N LYS A 207 -7.52 13.04 25.20
CA LYS A 207 -7.37 13.84 26.41
C LYS A 207 -8.26 13.33 27.54
N SER A 208 -9.54 13.06 27.26
CA SER A 208 -10.51 12.59 28.26
C SER A 208 -10.14 11.23 28.84
N LEU A 209 -9.42 10.40 28.06
CA LEU A 209 -8.88 9.10 28.46
C LEU A 209 -7.52 9.20 29.18
N GLY A 210 -6.99 10.42 29.36
CA GLY A 210 -5.79 10.68 30.15
C GLY A 210 -4.49 10.74 29.34
N ALA A 211 -4.55 10.81 28.02
CA ALA A 211 -3.39 11.11 27.20
C ALA A 211 -2.95 12.57 27.32
N GLN A 212 -1.66 12.83 27.11
CA GLN A 212 -1.08 14.16 27.10
C GLN A 212 -0.90 14.65 25.67
N ILE A 213 -1.56 15.73 25.29
CA ILE A 213 -1.35 16.35 23.97
C ILE A 213 -0.19 17.34 24.05
N VAL A 214 0.77 17.20 23.14
CA VAL A 214 1.96 18.04 23.03
C VAL A 214 1.96 18.72 21.66
N GLU A 215 1.78 20.03 21.62
CA GLU A 215 1.88 20.79 20.37
C GLU A 215 3.36 21.07 20.06
N PHE A 216 3.72 20.99 18.79
CA PHE A 216 5.04 21.30 18.27
C PHE A 216 4.97 21.86 16.85
N GLU A 217 6.08 22.36 16.36
CA GLU A 217 6.20 22.87 14.99
C GLU A 217 7.10 21.93 14.16
N LEU A 218 6.71 21.70 12.91
CA LEU A 218 7.44 20.85 11.97
C LEU A 218 7.60 21.56 10.61
N PRO A 219 8.33 22.70 10.56
CA PRO A 219 8.40 23.56 9.37
C PRO A 219 9.03 22.87 8.15
N ILE A 220 9.75 21.76 8.35
CA ILE A 220 10.32 20.96 7.27
C ILE A 220 9.24 20.20 6.48
N LEU A 221 8.04 20.04 7.02
CA LEU A 221 6.95 19.27 6.40
C LEU A 221 6.55 19.78 5.01
N LYS A 222 6.72 21.09 4.76
CA LYS A 222 6.49 21.72 3.45
C LYS A 222 7.33 21.10 2.31
N TYR A 223 8.45 20.45 2.65
CA TYR A 223 9.30 19.78 1.67
C TYR A 223 8.99 18.29 1.50
N ALA A 224 8.17 17.70 2.38
CA ALA A 224 7.93 16.26 2.38
C ALA A 224 7.35 15.77 1.05
N LEU A 225 6.32 16.44 0.55
CA LEU A 225 5.67 16.06 -0.71
C LEU A 225 6.57 16.27 -1.95
N PRO A 226 7.25 17.42 -2.14
CA PRO A 226 8.21 17.58 -3.24
C PRO A 226 9.34 16.53 -3.20
N VAL A 227 9.92 16.27 -2.04
CA VAL A 227 10.99 15.26 -1.87
C VAL A 227 10.46 13.86 -2.22
N TYR A 228 9.27 13.52 -1.73
CA TYR A 228 8.63 12.24 -2.06
C TYR A 228 8.52 12.05 -3.58
N TYR A 229 7.96 13.00 -4.31
CA TYR A 229 7.80 12.87 -5.76
C TYR A 229 9.14 12.77 -6.50
N ILE A 230 10.15 13.53 -6.10
CA ILE A 230 11.47 13.45 -6.74
C ILE A 230 12.08 12.05 -6.55
N LEU A 231 12.11 11.55 -5.32
CA LEU A 231 12.67 10.24 -5.01
C LEU A 231 11.86 9.10 -5.64
N ALA A 232 10.55 9.11 -5.46
CA ALA A 232 9.68 8.05 -5.95
C ALA A 232 9.70 7.96 -7.48
N CYS A 233 9.66 9.09 -8.21
CA CYS A 233 9.76 9.10 -9.67
C CYS A 233 11.12 8.60 -10.17
N ALA A 234 12.22 8.98 -9.49
CA ALA A 234 13.56 8.52 -9.85
C ALA A 234 13.70 7.00 -9.65
N GLU A 235 13.21 6.48 -8.52
CA GLU A 235 13.24 5.04 -8.24
C GLU A 235 12.31 4.26 -9.16
N ALA A 236 11.10 4.77 -9.44
CA ALA A 236 10.18 4.17 -10.41
C ALA A 236 10.81 4.05 -11.79
N SER A 237 11.46 5.12 -12.28
CA SER A 237 12.16 5.10 -13.55
C SER A 237 13.20 3.98 -13.62
N SER A 238 13.95 3.76 -12.56
CA SER A 238 14.91 2.66 -12.45
C SER A 238 14.21 1.30 -12.35
N ASN A 239 13.24 1.16 -11.46
CA ASN A 239 12.55 -0.12 -11.21
C ASN A 239 11.74 -0.60 -12.42
N LEU A 240 11.02 0.29 -13.11
CA LEU A 240 10.22 -0.05 -14.28
C LEU A 240 11.03 -0.24 -15.56
N GLY A 241 12.33 0.09 -15.54
CA GLY A 241 13.26 -0.15 -16.65
C GLY A 241 13.39 -1.63 -17.04
N ARG A 242 13.11 -2.56 -16.13
CA ARG A 242 13.16 -4.01 -16.37
C ARG A 242 12.03 -4.55 -17.25
N TYR A 243 10.95 -3.80 -17.42
CA TYR A 243 9.79 -4.22 -18.23
C TYR A 243 9.96 -3.73 -19.66
N ASP A 244 10.67 -4.51 -20.44
CA ASP A 244 11.10 -4.21 -21.81
C ASP A 244 10.49 -5.15 -22.87
N GLY A 245 9.60 -6.07 -22.43
CA GLY A 245 9.00 -7.09 -23.29
C GLY A 245 9.89 -8.30 -23.57
N ILE A 246 11.08 -8.41 -22.95
CA ILE A 246 11.98 -9.56 -23.14
C ILE A 246 11.68 -10.66 -22.12
N ARG A 247 11.56 -10.30 -20.84
CA ARG A 247 11.47 -11.27 -19.73
C ARG A 247 10.09 -11.40 -19.13
N TYR A 248 9.26 -10.36 -19.20
CA TYR A 248 8.00 -10.28 -18.49
C TYR A 248 6.88 -9.76 -19.37
N GLY A 249 5.69 -10.37 -19.22
CA GLY A 249 4.42 -9.85 -19.68
C GLY A 249 4.31 -9.60 -21.17
N TYR A 250 3.66 -8.48 -21.48
CA TYR A 250 3.33 -8.08 -22.85
C TYR A 250 4.57 -7.74 -23.70
N ARG A 251 4.53 -8.17 -24.96
CA ARG A 251 5.47 -7.78 -26.03
C ARG A 251 4.68 -7.39 -27.27
N THR A 252 5.06 -6.28 -27.91
CA THR A 252 4.50 -5.89 -29.21
C THR A 252 4.76 -6.98 -30.27
N GLU A 253 3.78 -7.24 -31.13
CA GLU A 253 3.89 -8.24 -32.18
C GLU A 253 4.65 -7.76 -33.44
N SER A 254 4.64 -6.43 -33.66
CA SER A 254 5.20 -5.82 -34.87
C SER A 254 6.32 -4.84 -34.56
N TYR A 255 7.56 -5.22 -34.87
CA TYR A 255 8.74 -4.39 -34.62
C TYR A 255 9.88 -4.64 -35.62
N ASN A 256 10.77 -3.65 -35.76
CA ASN A 256 11.94 -3.71 -36.57
C ASN A 256 13.22 -3.60 -35.72
N GLY A 257 13.72 -4.73 -35.24
CA GLY A 257 14.86 -4.81 -34.33
C GLY A 257 14.50 -4.57 -32.88
N ILE A 258 15.47 -4.84 -31.99
CA ILE A 258 15.27 -4.88 -30.54
C ILE A 258 14.87 -3.51 -29.94
N HIS A 259 15.47 -2.43 -30.43
CA HIS A 259 15.18 -1.09 -29.92
C HIS A 259 13.73 -0.68 -30.20
N ASP A 260 13.26 -0.88 -31.43
CA ASP A 260 11.87 -0.61 -31.82
C ASP A 260 10.89 -1.48 -31.03
N MET A 261 11.25 -2.76 -30.82
CA MET A 261 10.46 -3.67 -29.99
C MET A 261 10.30 -3.14 -28.56
N ILE A 262 11.38 -2.73 -27.89
CA ILE A 262 11.35 -2.20 -26.52
C ILE A 262 10.51 -0.92 -26.47
N CYS A 263 10.77 0.02 -27.36
CA CYS A 263 10.02 1.30 -27.41
C CYS A 263 8.52 1.07 -27.59
N LYS A 264 8.13 0.27 -28.57
CA LYS A 264 6.72 -0.04 -28.85
C LYS A 264 6.06 -0.81 -27.72
N THR A 265 6.74 -1.83 -27.18
CA THR A 265 6.22 -2.60 -26.04
C THR A 265 5.92 -1.69 -24.87
N ARG A 266 6.85 -0.82 -24.51
CA ARG A 266 6.67 0.11 -23.38
C ARG A 266 5.60 1.16 -23.66
N SER A 267 5.55 1.75 -24.84
CA SER A 267 4.53 2.75 -25.18
C SER A 267 3.11 2.19 -25.32
N GLN A 268 2.96 0.89 -25.56
CA GLN A 268 1.65 0.22 -25.67
C GLN A 268 1.24 -0.46 -24.37
N GLY A 269 2.20 -0.82 -23.53
CA GLY A 269 1.99 -1.60 -22.31
C GLY A 269 1.82 -0.77 -21.05
N PHE A 270 2.51 0.37 -20.92
CA PHE A 270 2.28 1.30 -19.83
C PHE A 270 1.10 2.23 -20.13
N GLY A 271 0.35 2.62 -19.06
CA GLY A 271 -0.74 3.58 -19.11
C GLY A 271 -0.29 5.05 -19.17
#